data_29259b5c9c351af01b08dddc6c5f1393
#
_entry.id   29259b5c9c351af01b08dddc6c5f1393
#
_cell.length_a   1.000
_cell.length_b   1.000
_cell.length_c   1.000
_cell.angle_alpha   90.00
_cell.angle_beta   90.00
_cell.angle_gamma   90.00
#
_symmetry.space_group_name_H-M   'P 1'
#
loop_
_entity.id
_entity.type
_entity.pdbx_description
1 polymer ?
#
loop_
_entity_poly.entity_id
_entity_poly.type
_entity_poly.pdbx_seq_one_letter_code
_entity_poly.pdbx_strand_id
1 'polypeptide(L)'
;LIAKMKTINILLLDDKEENIISLSALLEDVDHVNLISSTDPNDALKICWKEDISIALVDVQMPKINGFEFVSILKSNPKTSHIMAIMVTAISKEDKYLLQGLESGAVDYLYKPLNPEITVAKVRSFVQQILVQQELKEKNRELELSRQELLKTKEEAVQARKSKEIFLANMSHEIRTPINGIMGIMHMFKSSELTAEQRDWLKRLDNASQSLLLIINDILDLSKIDSGMLKIEFEDFSLLKMIEDIDRIFKIKATHKNLNFEIEVDEGVPQYIRYDSLRLQQIISNFISNSLKFTETGSITLTVNLLEQHADNFLLRFIVKDTGIGIKADSVEKIFMAFEQADDGITKKFGGTGLGLAIVKRLAKLLNGQVGAKSEYGKGSEFYFEGWFEASDHDEQKSETNAPSYNTFPKFSNMRVLVAEDNDLNSYMLAHMLRSWNCEVDIVRNGRLALENVEANHYDLILMDTHMPIMSGFEAIKEIKNHIIPEKHGIPIITISASVLEHEQAAAFQAGADGVIGKPFDPIELYQKIVSVTAKINS
;
A
#
# COMPACT_ATOMS: atom_id res chain seq x y z
N LEU A 1 17.36 -4.86 -37.83
CA LEU A 1 17.42 -3.66 -38.68
C LEU A 1 18.78 -3.04 -38.50
N ILE A 2 19.66 -3.23 -39.50
CA ILE A 2 21.02 -2.65 -39.56
C ILE A 2 20.79 -1.13 -39.61
N ALA A 3 21.19 -0.43 -38.55
CA ALA A 3 21.18 1.02 -38.52
C ALA A 3 21.96 1.51 -39.74
N LYS A 4 21.33 2.31 -40.60
CA LYS A 4 21.97 2.94 -41.74
C LYS A 4 23.08 3.80 -41.16
N MET A 5 24.34 3.32 -41.26
CA MET A 5 25.49 4.05 -40.73
C MET A 5 25.51 5.43 -41.36
N LYS A 6 25.41 6.46 -40.56
CA LYS A 6 25.29 7.86 -41.00
C LYS A 6 26.66 8.30 -41.53
N THR A 7 26.69 8.72 -42.77
CA THR A 7 27.93 9.22 -43.42
C THR A 7 28.18 10.64 -42.92
N ILE A 8 29.43 10.94 -42.57
CA ILE A 8 29.90 12.26 -42.11
C ILE A 8 30.40 13.03 -43.32
N ASN A 9 29.75 14.17 -43.62
CA ASN A 9 30.21 15.05 -44.69
C ASN A 9 31.41 15.89 -44.21
N ILE A 10 32.53 15.82 -44.95
CA ILE A 10 33.75 16.60 -44.71
C ILE A 10 33.95 17.56 -45.88
N LEU A 11 34.01 18.85 -45.58
CA LEU A 11 34.38 19.85 -46.57
C LEU A 11 35.91 19.98 -46.67
N LEU A 12 36.46 19.93 -47.88
CA LEU A 12 37.83 20.24 -48.20
C LEU A 12 37.91 21.59 -48.91
N LEU A 13 38.60 22.57 -48.34
CA LEU A 13 38.69 23.91 -48.89
C LEU A 13 40.18 24.31 -49.01
N ASP A 14 40.66 24.46 -50.25
CA ASP A 14 42.00 24.94 -50.59
C ASP A 14 41.92 25.61 -51.96
N ASP A 15 42.61 26.75 -52.18
CA ASP A 15 42.56 27.47 -53.44
C ASP A 15 43.27 26.75 -54.61
N LYS A 16 44.02 25.66 -54.28
CA LYS A 16 44.76 24.81 -55.25
C LYS A 16 44.10 23.42 -55.36
N GLU A 17 43.62 23.10 -56.55
CA GLU A 17 42.99 21.82 -56.82
C GLU A 17 43.91 20.62 -56.53
N GLU A 18 45.22 20.76 -56.76
CA GLU A 18 46.22 19.74 -56.43
C GLU A 18 46.27 19.37 -54.95
N ASN A 19 46.10 20.35 -54.06
CA ASN A 19 46.05 20.11 -52.62
C ASN A 19 44.77 19.37 -52.23
N ILE A 20 43.64 19.71 -52.86
CA ILE A 20 42.35 19.02 -52.63
C ILE A 20 42.46 17.57 -53.07
N ILE A 21 43.01 17.29 -54.26
CA ILE A 21 43.22 15.92 -54.76
C ILE A 21 44.08 15.13 -53.79
N SER A 22 45.18 15.72 -53.34
CA SER A 22 46.10 15.07 -52.40
C SER A 22 45.41 14.76 -51.05
N LEU A 23 44.66 15.71 -50.55
CA LEU A 23 43.92 15.54 -49.28
C LEU A 23 42.77 14.53 -49.41
N SER A 24 42.06 14.55 -50.55
CA SER A 24 41.01 13.57 -50.84
C SER A 24 41.57 12.14 -50.91
N ALA A 25 42.69 11.94 -51.58
CA ALA A 25 43.36 10.63 -51.67
C ALA A 25 43.82 10.10 -50.30
N LEU A 26 44.27 11.00 -49.39
CA LEU A 26 44.63 10.63 -48.02
C LEU A 26 43.45 10.18 -47.19
N LEU A 27 42.25 10.72 -47.45
CA LEU A 27 41.07 10.47 -46.66
C LEU A 27 40.11 9.44 -47.26
N GLU A 28 40.44 8.90 -48.45
CA GLU A 28 39.59 7.91 -49.14
C GLU A 28 39.38 6.62 -48.32
N ASP A 29 40.37 6.22 -47.53
CA ASP A 29 40.33 5.05 -46.66
C ASP A 29 39.73 5.31 -45.27
N VAL A 30 39.15 6.49 -45.03
CA VAL A 30 38.45 6.78 -43.77
C VAL A 30 37.01 6.34 -43.86
N ASP A 31 36.63 5.38 -43.05
CA ASP A 31 35.26 4.85 -43.04
C ASP A 31 34.23 5.90 -42.68
N HIS A 32 33.02 5.78 -43.25
CA HIS A 32 31.85 6.62 -42.94
C HIS A 32 32.01 8.09 -43.33
N VAL A 33 32.88 8.44 -44.26
CA VAL A 33 33.15 9.80 -44.71
C VAL A 33 32.62 10.01 -46.14
N ASN A 34 32.06 11.18 -46.37
CA ASN A 34 31.78 11.70 -47.71
C ASN A 34 32.50 13.02 -47.88
N LEU A 35 33.39 13.09 -48.89
CA LEU A 35 34.22 14.26 -49.13
C LEU A 35 33.51 15.21 -50.11
N ILE A 36 33.42 16.48 -49.74
CA ILE A 36 32.90 17.55 -50.56
C ILE A 36 34.00 18.59 -50.66
N SER A 37 34.32 19.05 -51.88
CA SER A 37 35.45 19.94 -52.10
C SER A 37 35.02 21.27 -52.74
N SER A 38 35.80 22.31 -52.44
CA SER A 38 35.65 23.64 -53.09
C SER A 38 36.98 24.34 -53.17
N THR A 39 37.19 25.10 -54.23
CA THR A 39 38.38 25.96 -54.41
C THR A 39 38.07 27.44 -54.14
N ASP A 40 36.78 27.81 -54.02
CA ASP A 40 36.36 29.19 -53.68
C ASP A 40 35.69 29.23 -52.30
N PRO A 41 36.18 30.09 -51.37
CA PRO A 41 35.59 30.20 -50.02
C PRO A 41 34.09 30.57 -50.01
N ASN A 42 33.63 31.37 -50.96
CA ASN A 42 32.20 31.75 -51.03
C ASN A 42 31.31 30.59 -51.46
N ASP A 43 31.80 29.74 -52.34
CA ASP A 43 31.04 28.52 -52.71
C ASP A 43 31.07 27.48 -51.59
N ALA A 44 32.22 27.36 -50.88
CA ALA A 44 32.32 26.57 -49.67
C ALA A 44 31.32 27.00 -48.59
N LEU A 45 31.11 28.29 -48.36
CA LEU A 45 30.10 28.79 -47.43
C LEU A 45 28.66 28.37 -47.89
N LYS A 46 28.36 28.43 -49.19
CA LYS A 46 27.08 28.00 -49.72
C LYS A 46 26.84 26.48 -49.50
N ILE A 47 27.91 25.70 -49.70
CA ILE A 47 27.90 24.25 -49.39
C ILE A 47 27.58 24.01 -47.91
N CYS A 48 28.27 24.69 -46.98
CA CYS A 48 28.04 24.57 -45.55
C CYS A 48 26.63 24.98 -45.10
N TRP A 49 25.93 25.83 -45.89
CA TRP A 49 24.53 26.24 -45.60
C TRP A 49 23.49 25.29 -46.16
N LYS A 50 23.82 24.54 -47.22
CA LYS A 50 22.93 23.60 -47.89
C LYS A 50 23.08 22.17 -47.46
N GLU A 51 24.31 21.75 -47.20
CA GLU A 51 24.68 20.39 -46.86
C GLU A 51 24.99 20.27 -45.36
N ASP A 52 24.73 19.10 -44.79
CA ASP A 52 24.98 18.80 -43.38
C ASP A 52 26.50 18.49 -43.20
N ILE A 53 27.33 19.53 -43.24
CA ILE A 53 28.77 19.41 -43.04
C ILE A 53 29.09 19.29 -41.57
N SER A 54 29.90 18.28 -41.20
CA SER A 54 30.28 18.08 -39.80
C SER A 54 31.74 18.48 -39.53
N ILE A 55 32.64 18.31 -40.53
CA ILE A 55 34.05 18.65 -40.45
C ILE A 55 34.42 19.52 -41.66
N ALA A 56 35.26 20.53 -41.48
CA ALA A 56 35.84 21.32 -42.57
C ALA A 56 37.38 21.35 -42.42
N LEU A 57 38.09 20.87 -43.42
CA LEU A 57 39.54 21.06 -43.56
C LEU A 57 39.75 22.28 -44.42
N VAL A 58 40.35 23.34 -43.86
CA VAL A 58 40.40 24.67 -44.46
C VAL A 58 41.85 25.11 -44.56
N ASP A 59 42.31 25.43 -45.78
CA ASP A 59 43.63 26.04 -45.97
C ASP A 59 43.64 27.43 -45.37
N VAL A 60 44.75 27.79 -44.72
CA VAL A 60 44.92 29.10 -44.11
C VAL A 60 45.17 30.18 -45.15
N GLN A 61 45.98 29.88 -46.17
CA GLN A 61 46.45 30.85 -47.15
C GLN A 61 45.63 30.81 -48.43
N MET A 62 44.46 31.44 -48.44
CA MET A 62 43.61 31.55 -49.62
C MET A 62 43.41 33.03 -50.03
N PRO A 63 43.20 33.28 -51.34
CA PRO A 63 42.90 34.63 -51.82
C PRO A 63 41.45 35.04 -51.43
N LYS A 64 41.20 36.34 -51.31
CA LYS A 64 39.92 36.96 -50.96
C LYS A 64 39.48 36.78 -49.50
N ILE A 65 39.26 35.58 -49.05
CA ILE A 65 38.86 35.20 -47.68
C ILE A 65 39.92 34.19 -47.21
N ASN A 66 40.68 34.52 -46.18
CA ASN A 66 41.62 33.55 -45.61
C ASN A 66 40.92 32.53 -44.73
N GLY A 67 41.61 31.42 -44.38
CA GLY A 67 41.01 30.34 -43.62
C GLY A 67 40.49 30.76 -42.24
N PHE A 68 41.16 31.69 -41.56
CA PHE A 68 40.70 32.20 -40.25
C PHE A 68 39.40 32.97 -40.37
N GLU A 69 39.26 33.85 -41.39
CA GLU A 69 38.04 34.61 -41.67
C GLU A 69 36.91 33.65 -42.04
N PHE A 70 37.19 32.60 -42.87
CA PHE A 70 36.21 31.59 -43.22
C PHE A 70 35.66 30.88 -41.99
N VAL A 71 36.54 30.40 -41.10
CA VAL A 71 36.14 29.69 -39.87
C VAL A 71 35.37 30.65 -38.93
N SER A 72 35.78 31.92 -38.80
CA SER A 72 35.04 32.90 -38.03
C SER A 72 33.62 33.11 -38.55
N ILE A 73 33.42 33.17 -39.87
CA ILE A 73 32.09 33.24 -40.50
C ILE A 73 31.26 32.00 -40.17
N LEU A 74 31.85 30.78 -40.29
CA LEU A 74 31.16 29.54 -39.93
C LEU A 74 30.68 29.55 -38.45
N LYS A 75 31.58 30.00 -37.57
CA LYS A 75 31.32 30.00 -36.11
C LYS A 75 30.33 31.08 -35.68
N SER A 76 30.21 32.16 -36.39
CA SER A 76 29.29 33.26 -36.11
C SER A 76 27.83 32.91 -36.47
N ASN A 77 27.59 31.91 -37.29
CA ASN A 77 26.25 31.52 -37.72
C ASN A 77 25.75 30.28 -36.94
N PRO A 78 24.60 30.30 -36.28
CA PRO A 78 24.05 29.17 -35.52
C PRO A 78 23.86 27.88 -36.31
N LYS A 79 23.65 27.97 -37.65
CA LYS A 79 23.48 26.81 -38.51
C LYS A 79 24.80 26.10 -38.83
N THR A 80 25.92 26.79 -38.78
CA THR A 80 27.24 26.22 -39.16
C THR A 80 28.24 26.23 -38.02
N SER A 81 27.90 26.79 -36.86
CA SER A 81 28.77 26.88 -35.69
C SER A 81 29.20 25.52 -35.14
N HIS A 82 28.41 24.47 -35.40
CA HIS A 82 28.68 23.10 -34.98
C HIS A 82 29.78 22.43 -35.81
N ILE A 83 30.10 22.96 -37.01
CA ILE A 83 31.10 22.37 -37.93
C ILE A 83 32.50 22.42 -37.25
N MET A 84 33.14 21.27 -37.15
CA MET A 84 34.49 21.17 -36.61
C MET A 84 35.50 21.62 -37.68
N ALA A 85 36.11 22.77 -37.52
CA ALA A 85 37.09 23.31 -38.45
C ALA A 85 38.53 22.90 -38.08
N ILE A 86 39.23 22.27 -39.03
CA ILE A 86 40.65 21.92 -38.93
C ILE A 86 41.41 22.76 -39.94
N MET A 87 42.36 23.53 -39.45
CA MET A 87 43.15 24.42 -40.31
C MET A 87 44.30 23.66 -40.94
N VAL A 88 44.52 23.83 -42.24
CA VAL A 88 45.66 23.32 -42.97
C VAL A 88 46.65 24.44 -43.24
N THR A 89 47.85 24.38 -42.77
CA THR A 89 48.81 25.50 -42.83
C THR A 89 50.23 25.10 -43.21
N ALA A 90 50.91 25.96 -43.97
CA ALA A 90 52.34 25.79 -44.33
C ALA A 90 53.29 26.45 -43.30
N ILE A 91 52.74 27.08 -42.25
CA ILE A 91 53.53 28.01 -41.42
C ILE A 91 54.20 27.24 -40.28
N SER A 92 55.54 27.37 -40.19
CA SER A 92 56.36 26.92 -39.09
C SER A 92 56.09 27.75 -37.82
N LYS A 93 55.88 27.02 -36.73
CA LYS A 93 56.08 27.32 -35.27
C LYS A 93 56.14 28.76 -34.75
N GLU A 94 55.51 29.76 -35.39
CA GLU A 94 55.32 31.02 -34.72
C GLU A 94 53.98 31.01 -33.93
N ASP A 95 54.10 31.06 -32.62
CA ASP A 95 52.97 31.00 -31.64
C ASP A 95 51.84 31.99 -31.90
N LYS A 96 52.10 33.06 -32.67
CA LYS A 96 51.13 34.09 -33.00
C LYS A 96 49.94 33.61 -33.86
N TYR A 97 50.18 32.67 -34.78
CA TYR A 97 49.14 32.14 -35.68
C TYR A 97 48.34 31.00 -35.02
N LEU A 98 48.96 30.25 -34.10
CA LEU A 98 48.27 29.26 -33.27
C LEU A 98 47.23 29.95 -32.35
N LEU A 99 47.58 31.05 -31.72
CA LEU A 99 46.63 31.84 -30.88
C LEU A 99 45.49 32.43 -31.72
N GLN A 100 45.75 32.98 -32.89
CA GLN A 100 44.76 33.55 -33.78
C GLN A 100 43.74 32.54 -34.32
N GLY A 101 44.18 31.34 -34.53
CA GLY A 101 43.30 30.23 -34.97
C GLY A 101 42.45 29.65 -33.88
N LEU A 102 42.95 29.49 -32.65
CA LEU A 102 42.13 29.13 -31.51
C LEU A 102 41.06 30.22 -31.21
N GLU A 103 41.41 31.48 -31.34
CA GLU A 103 40.45 32.60 -31.22
C GLU A 103 39.41 32.61 -32.34
N SER A 104 39.74 32.11 -33.55
CA SER A 104 38.77 31.99 -34.66
C SER A 104 37.79 30.84 -34.49
N GLY A 105 38.04 29.91 -33.51
CA GLY A 105 37.18 28.77 -33.22
C GLY A 105 37.53 27.50 -33.97
N ALA A 106 38.74 27.38 -34.54
CA ALA A 106 39.26 26.13 -35.09
C ALA A 106 39.50 25.11 -33.97
N VAL A 107 39.28 23.81 -34.28
CA VAL A 107 39.41 22.73 -33.30
C VAL A 107 40.83 22.15 -33.32
N ASP A 108 41.51 22.17 -34.49
CA ASP A 108 42.85 21.58 -34.63
C ASP A 108 43.56 22.12 -35.88
N TYR A 109 44.83 21.73 -36.06
CA TYR A 109 45.71 22.10 -37.18
C TYR A 109 46.38 20.91 -37.84
N LEU A 110 46.60 21.02 -39.17
CA LEU A 110 47.41 20.11 -39.98
C LEU A 110 48.53 20.96 -40.65
N TYR A 111 49.74 20.51 -40.53
CA TYR A 111 50.91 21.22 -41.10
C TYR A 111 51.32 20.67 -42.46
N LYS A 112 51.51 21.58 -43.43
CA LYS A 112 52.07 21.21 -44.76
C LYS A 112 53.62 21.11 -44.65
N PRO A 113 54.30 20.07 -45.23
CA PRO A 113 53.72 18.98 -45.99
C PRO A 113 52.91 18.03 -45.08
N LEU A 114 51.73 17.60 -45.57
CA LEU A 114 50.82 16.74 -44.81
C LEU A 114 51.48 15.37 -44.56
N ASN A 115 51.55 15.00 -43.30
CA ASN A 115 51.93 13.63 -42.94
C ASN A 115 50.68 12.74 -43.05
N PRO A 116 50.67 11.70 -43.91
CA PRO A 116 49.51 10.86 -44.15
C PRO A 116 48.98 10.21 -42.87
N GLU A 117 49.81 9.63 -42.05
CA GLU A 117 49.40 8.92 -40.84
C GLU A 117 48.75 9.84 -39.83
N ILE A 118 49.34 11.04 -39.59
CA ILE A 118 48.83 12.03 -38.65
C ILE A 118 47.51 12.62 -39.15
N THR A 119 47.42 12.92 -40.47
CA THR A 119 46.22 13.50 -41.07
C THR A 119 45.04 12.55 -40.95
N VAL A 120 45.20 11.30 -41.37
CA VAL A 120 44.20 10.25 -41.29
C VAL A 120 43.79 9.99 -39.83
N ALA A 121 44.77 9.87 -38.92
CA ALA A 121 44.48 9.61 -37.51
C ALA A 121 43.64 10.75 -36.86
N LYS A 122 43.99 12.02 -37.14
CA LYS A 122 43.23 13.17 -36.62
C LYS A 122 41.78 13.20 -37.16
N VAL A 123 41.60 13.10 -38.47
CA VAL A 123 40.29 13.09 -39.10
C VAL A 123 39.46 11.92 -38.62
N ARG A 124 40.03 10.72 -38.54
CA ARG A 124 39.35 9.53 -37.99
C ARG A 124 38.91 9.74 -36.54
N SER A 125 39.73 10.36 -35.70
CA SER A 125 39.34 10.69 -34.31
C SER A 125 38.13 11.61 -34.23
N PHE A 126 38.08 12.67 -35.05
CA PHE A 126 36.92 13.58 -35.09
C PHE A 126 35.69 12.90 -35.67
N VAL A 127 35.82 12.09 -36.72
CA VAL A 127 34.71 11.28 -37.25
C VAL A 127 34.14 10.37 -36.16
N GLN A 128 34.98 9.66 -35.44
CA GLN A 128 34.57 8.78 -34.35
C GLN A 128 33.86 9.56 -33.23
N GLN A 129 34.38 10.73 -32.85
CA GLN A 129 33.75 11.58 -31.83
C GLN A 129 32.35 12.02 -32.26
N ILE A 130 32.15 12.43 -33.51
CA ILE A 130 30.83 12.85 -34.04
C ILE A 130 29.86 11.68 -34.03
N LEU A 131 30.29 10.47 -34.51
CA LEU A 131 29.45 9.28 -34.52
C LEU A 131 28.99 8.88 -33.13
N VAL A 132 29.90 8.84 -32.16
CA VAL A 132 29.55 8.54 -30.75
C VAL A 132 28.60 9.57 -30.18
N GLN A 133 28.80 10.87 -30.46
CA GLN A 133 27.91 11.92 -29.99
C GLN A 133 26.49 11.81 -30.59
N GLN A 134 26.40 11.45 -31.89
CA GLN A 134 25.10 11.22 -32.54
C GLN A 134 24.41 9.99 -31.98
N GLU A 135 25.11 8.89 -31.74
CA GLU A 135 24.55 7.68 -31.14
C GLU A 135 24.05 7.94 -29.72
N LEU A 136 24.84 8.65 -28.92
CA LEU A 136 24.43 9.03 -27.56
C LEU A 136 23.16 9.89 -27.56
N LYS A 137 23.05 10.84 -28.48
CA LYS A 137 21.87 11.71 -28.62
C LYS A 137 20.62 10.89 -28.99
N GLU A 138 20.77 9.93 -29.90
CA GLU A 138 19.66 9.04 -30.30
C GLU A 138 19.23 8.15 -29.13
N LYS A 139 20.19 7.54 -28.43
CA LYS A 139 19.90 6.71 -27.24
C LYS A 139 19.24 7.49 -26.11
N ASN A 140 19.68 8.71 -25.86
CA ASN A 140 19.03 9.57 -24.88
C ASN A 140 17.60 9.91 -25.25
N ARG A 141 17.31 10.10 -26.56
CA ARG A 141 15.95 10.33 -27.03
C ARG A 141 15.06 9.11 -26.87
N GLU A 142 15.54 7.92 -27.23
CA GLU A 142 14.82 6.65 -27.03
C GLU A 142 14.53 6.41 -25.53
N LEU A 143 15.52 6.64 -24.70
CA LEU A 143 15.40 6.47 -23.25
C LEU A 143 14.35 7.42 -22.65
N GLU A 144 14.33 8.68 -23.09
CA GLU A 144 13.34 9.66 -22.58
C GLU A 144 11.92 9.30 -23.00
N LEU A 145 11.71 8.83 -24.24
CA LEU A 145 10.42 8.33 -24.69
C LEU A 145 9.95 7.12 -23.88
N SER A 146 10.83 6.14 -23.69
CA SER A 146 10.52 4.95 -22.89
C SER A 146 10.23 5.30 -21.42
N ARG A 147 10.97 6.26 -20.85
CA ARG A 147 10.72 6.77 -19.51
C ARG A 147 9.34 7.42 -19.37
N GLN A 148 8.94 8.24 -20.34
CA GLN A 148 7.61 8.89 -20.34
C GLN A 148 6.49 7.84 -20.40
N GLU A 149 6.62 6.83 -21.26
CA GLU A 149 5.64 5.74 -21.37
C GLU A 149 5.54 4.95 -20.05
N LEU A 150 6.68 4.62 -19.45
CA LEU A 150 6.71 3.91 -18.16
C LEU A 150 6.05 4.73 -17.03
N LEU A 151 6.29 6.04 -16.98
CA LEU A 151 5.67 6.92 -16.00
C LEU A 151 4.16 6.96 -16.16
N LYS A 152 3.67 7.07 -17.40
CA LYS A 152 2.23 7.06 -17.70
C LYS A 152 1.57 5.74 -17.29
N THR A 153 2.16 4.61 -17.67
CA THR A 153 1.65 3.28 -17.30
C THR A 153 1.63 3.08 -15.77
N LYS A 154 2.66 3.56 -15.08
CA LYS A 154 2.74 3.53 -13.62
C LYS A 154 1.61 4.36 -13.00
N GLU A 155 1.36 5.55 -13.51
CA GLU A 155 0.32 6.43 -12.99
C GLU A 155 -1.09 5.84 -13.19
N GLU A 156 -1.37 5.27 -14.35
CA GLU A 156 -2.61 4.55 -14.65
C GLU A 156 -2.81 3.36 -13.72
N ALA A 157 -1.76 2.57 -13.46
CA ALA A 157 -1.81 1.44 -12.55
C ALA A 157 -2.08 1.87 -11.08
N VAL A 158 -1.46 2.97 -10.63
CA VAL A 158 -1.69 3.54 -9.29
C VAL A 158 -3.14 4.03 -9.14
N GLN A 159 -3.67 4.73 -10.15
CA GLN A 159 -5.06 5.21 -10.13
C GLN A 159 -6.07 4.06 -10.15
N ALA A 160 -5.86 3.06 -10.99
CA ALA A 160 -6.71 1.86 -11.03
C ALA A 160 -6.73 1.13 -9.68
N ARG A 161 -5.56 0.99 -9.04
CA ARG A 161 -5.42 0.40 -7.71
C ARG A 161 -6.21 1.20 -6.67
N LYS A 162 -6.02 2.53 -6.61
CA LYS A 162 -6.71 3.41 -5.67
C LYS A 162 -8.23 3.38 -5.85
N SER A 163 -8.70 3.38 -7.10
CA SER A 163 -10.14 3.27 -7.40
C SER A 163 -10.73 1.94 -6.92
N LYS A 164 -10.01 0.82 -7.11
CA LYS A 164 -10.42 -0.50 -6.61
C LYS A 164 -10.51 -0.52 -5.08
N GLU A 165 -9.57 0.11 -4.38
CA GLU A 165 -9.53 0.20 -2.91
C GLU A 165 -10.74 0.98 -2.37
N ILE A 166 -11.00 2.18 -2.92
CA ILE A 166 -12.15 3.01 -2.54
C ILE A 166 -13.46 2.26 -2.81
N PHE A 167 -13.58 1.60 -3.95
CA PHE A 167 -14.76 0.81 -4.31
C PHE A 167 -15.02 -0.29 -3.27
N LEU A 168 -14.00 -1.08 -2.92
CA LEU A 168 -14.14 -2.17 -1.94
C LEU A 168 -14.45 -1.66 -0.53
N ALA A 169 -13.85 -0.56 -0.09
CA ALA A 169 -14.15 0.06 1.19
C ALA A 169 -15.61 0.53 1.26
N ASN A 170 -16.08 1.23 0.23
CA ASN A 170 -17.46 1.72 0.14
C ASN A 170 -18.46 0.55 0.08
N MET A 171 -18.19 -0.47 -0.77
CA MET A 171 -19.05 -1.66 -0.87
C MET A 171 -19.17 -2.40 0.46
N SER A 172 -18.08 -2.52 1.21
CA SER A 172 -18.15 -3.12 2.55
C SER A 172 -19.08 -2.36 3.47
N HIS A 173 -18.96 -1.04 3.49
CA HIS A 173 -19.83 -0.21 4.32
C HIS A 173 -21.29 -0.34 3.90
N GLU A 174 -21.56 -0.26 2.59
CA GLU A 174 -22.93 -0.37 2.06
C GLU A 174 -23.55 -1.75 2.24
N ILE A 175 -22.76 -2.84 2.29
CA ILE A 175 -23.26 -4.19 2.55
C ILE A 175 -23.38 -4.42 4.07
N ARG A 176 -22.48 -3.89 4.89
CA ARG A 176 -22.50 -4.04 6.35
C ARG A 176 -23.76 -3.40 6.97
N THR A 177 -24.15 -2.23 6.49
CA THR A 177 -25.32 -1.48 7.01
C THR A 177 -26.62 -2.30 6.94
N PRO A 178 -27.08 -2.84 5.80
CA PRO A 178 -28.30 -3.65 5.76
C PRO A 178 -28.17 -4.97 6.54
N ILE A 179 -26.98 -5.59 6.58
CA ILE A 179 -26.79 -6.82 7.36
C ILE A 179 -26.91 -6.55 8.86
N ASN A 180 -26.31 -5.48 9.36
CA ASN A 180 -26.46 -5.06 10.75
C ASN A 180 -27.92 -4.76 11.07
N GLY A 181 -28.67 -4.17 10.12
CA GLY A 181 -30.10 -3.99 10.21
C GLY A 181 -30.86 -5.31 10.40
N ILE A 182 -30.56 -6.31 9.58
CA ILE A 182 -31.14 -7.67 9.69
C ILE A 182 -30.80 -8.26 11.06
N MET A 183 -29.52 -8.19 11.50
CA MET A 183 -29.08 -8.71 12.80
C MET A 183 -29.79 -8.00 13.96
N GLY A 184 -29.99 -6.68 13.87
CA GLY A 184 -30.72 -5.92 14.86
C GLY A 184 -32.19 -6.37 15.02
N ILE A 185 -32.88 -6.54 13.89
CA ILE A 185 -34.27 -7.07 13.88
C ILE A 185 -34.30 -8.48 14.48
N MET A 186 -33.33 -9.36 14.10
CA MET A 186 -33.26 -10.70 14.69
C MET A 186 -33.03 -10.68 16.20
N HIS A 187 -32.22 -9.74 16.70
CA HIS A 187 -31.99 -9.62 18.14
C HIS A 187 -33.27 -9.23 18.88
N MET A 188 -34.07 -8.35 18.27
CA MET A 188 -35.40 -7.99 18.83
C MET A 188 -36.37 -9.18 18.85
N PHE A 189 -36.39 -10.01 17.80
CA PHE A 189 -37.20 -11.22 17.78
C PHE A 189 -36.76 -12.24 18.85
N LYS A 190 -35.46 -12.33 19.18
CA LYS A 190 -34.95 -13.21 20.25
C LYS A 190 -35.53 -12.87 21.63
N SER A 191 -35.93 -11.60 21.87
CA SER A 191 -36.54 -11.15 23.13
C SER A 191 -38.07 -11.29 23.17
N SER A 192 -38.72 -11.75 22.08
CA SER A 192 -40.16 -12.01 22.02
C SER A 192 -40.51 -13.48 22.27
N GLU A 193 -41.76 -13.78 22.53
CA GLU A 193 -42.26 -15.14 22.62
C GLU A 193 -42.25 -15.80 21.21
N LEU A 194 -41.40 -16.81 21.02
CA LEU A 194 -41.24 -17.49 19.75
C LEU A 194 -41.59 -18.96 19.88
N THR A 195 -42.18 -19.54 18.82
CA THR A 195 -42.34 -20.99 18.70
C THR A 195 -40.96 -21.64 18.51
N ALA A 196 -40.86 -22.94 18.73
CA ALA A 196 -39.61 -23.69 18.51
C ALA A 196 -39.13 -23.60 17.06
N GLU A 197 -40.02 -23.62 16.09
CA GLU A 197 -39.73 -23.49 14.66
C GLU A 197 -39.21 -22.10 14.29
N GLN A 198 -39.84 -21.04 14.82
CA GLN A 198 -39.37 -19.65 14.63
C GLN A 198 -37.99 -19.41 15.24
N ARG A 199 -37.69 -20.05 16.38
CA ARG A 199 -36.36 -20.01 17.01
C ARG A 199 -35.28 -20.68 16.14
N ASP A 200 -35.61 -21.81 15.49
CA ASP A 200 -34.68 -22.46 14.55
C ASP A 200 -34.45 -21.59 13.31
N TRP A 201 -35.48 -20.98 12.75
CA TRP A 201 -35.35 -20.05 11.63
C TRP A 201 -34.48 -18.85 11.97
N LEU A 202 -34.68 -18.23 13.14
CA LEU A 202 -33.85 -17.13 13.61
C LEU A 202 -32.38 -17.53 13.78
N LYS A 203 -32.12 -18.73 14.31
CA LYS A 203 -30.77 -19.25 14.45
C LYS A 203 -30.08 -19.46 13.09
N ARG A 204 -30.82 -19.96 12.10
CA ARG A 204 -30.32 -20.10 10.72
C ARG A 204 -30.02 -18.76 10.07
N LEU A 205 -30.89 -17.78 10.28
CA LEU A 205 -30.74 -16.42 9.76
C LEU A 205 -29.51 -15.72 10.38
N ASP A 206 -29.34 -15.86 11.70
CA ASP A 206 -28.18 -15.34 12.45
C ASP A 206 -26.86 -15.92 11.90
N ASN A 207 -26.79 -17.24 11.77
CA ASN A 207 -25.63 -17.91 11.20
C ASN A 207 -25.32 -17.44 9.76
N ALA A 208 -26.34 -17.26 8.93
CA ALA A 208 -26.17 -16.80 7.56
C ALA A 208 -25.67 -15.35 7.51
N SER A 209 -26.21 -14.47 8.33
CA SER A 209 -25.79 -13.06 8.42
C SER A 209 -24.36 -12.91 8.93
N GLN A 210 -24.00 -13.66 9.98
CA GLN A 210 -22.62 -13.69 10.50
C GLN A 210 -21.64 -14.22 9.46
N SER A 211 -22.01 -15.30 8.74
CA SER A 211 -21.18 -15.86 7.68
C SER A 211 -20.95 -14.83 6.56
N LEU A 212 -21.96 -14.06 6.18
CA LEU A 212 -21.84 -13.03 5.14
C LEU A 212 -20.91 -11.90 5.58
N LEU A 213 -21.01 -11.45 6.85
CA LEU A 213 -20.07 -10.45 7.40
C LEU A 213 -18.62 -10.94 7.41
N LEU A 214 -18.39 -12.20 7.77
CA LEU A 214 -17.05 -12.80 7.71
C LEU A 214 -16.49 -12.79 6.28
N ILE A 215 -17.31 -13.18 5.29
CA ILE A 215 -16.90 -13.16 3.87
C ILE A 215 -16.48 -11.75 3.43
N ILE A 216 -17.28 -10.75 3.77
CA ILE A 216 -17.01 -9.35 3.40
C ILE A 216 -15.72 -8.85 4.06
N ASN A 217 -15.55 -9.13 5.34
CA ASN A 217 -14.33 -8.76 6.06
C ASN A 217 -13.10 -9.48 5.49
N ASP A 218 -13.20 -10.76 5.13
CA ASP A 218 -12.14 -11.53 4.48
C ASP A 218 -11.71 -10.89 3.14
N ILE A 219 -12.68 -10.47 2.30
CA ILE A 219 -12.41 -9.80 1.02
C ILE A 219 -11.72 -8.46 1.22
N LEU A 220 -12.14 -7.71 2.24
CA LEU A 220 -11.53 -6.43 2.59
C LEU A 220 -10.11 -6.59 3.13
N ASP A 221 -9.91 -7.54 4.04
CA ASP A 221 -8.59 -7.82 4.60
C ASP A 221 -7.63 -8.23 3.47
N LEU A 222 -8.08 -9.10 2.56
CA LEU A 222 -7.32 -9.48 1.39
C LEU A 222 -6.94 -8.26 0.53
N SER A 223 -7.90 -7.37 0.28
CA SER A 223 -7.68 -6.15 -0.49
C SER A 223 -6.71 -5.19 0.20
N LYS A 224 -6.84 -4.99 1.53
CA LYS A 224 -5.93 -4.16 2.33
C LYS A 224 -4.50 -4.72 2.35
N ILE A 225 -4.37 -6.03 2.43
CA ILE A 225 -3.06 -6.71 2.39
C ILE A 225 -2.42 -6.54 1.01
N ASP A 226 -3.15 -6.84 -0.07
CA ASP A 226 -2.64 -6.77 -1.45
C ASP A 226 -2.28 -5.33 -1.85
N SER A 227 -2.95 -4.34 -1.27
CA SER A 227 -2.65 -2.92 -1.46
C SER A 227 -1.50 -2.38 -0.60
N GLY A 228 -1.03 -3.17 0.39
CA GLY A 228 -0.02 -2.73 1.35
C GLY A 228 -0.53 -1.69 2.35
N MET A 229 -1.86 -1.57 2.51
CA MET A 229 -2.48 -0.65 3.47
C MET A 229 -2.65 -1.26 4.87
N LEU A 230 -2.56 -2.60 5.00
CA LEU A 230 -2.62 -3.23 6.30
C LEU A 230 -1.36 -2.87 7.07
N LYS A 231 -1.51 -2.09 8.12
CA LYS A 231 -0.43 -1.80 9.05
C LYS A 231 -0.34 -2.92 10.08
N ILE A 232 0.86 -3.33 10.40
CA ILE A 232 1.16 -4.24 11.51
C ILE A 232 1.45 -3.38 12.73
N GLU A 233 0.73 -3.64 13.82
CA GLU A 233 0.83 -2.88 15.06
C GLU A 233 1.42 -3.79 16.15
N PHE A 234 2.72 -3.60 16.42
CA PHE A 234 3.38 -4.35 17.48
C PHE A 234 3.05 -3.74 18.84
N GLU A 235 2.43 -4.55 19.70
CA GLU A 235 2.08 -4.19 21.07
C GLU A 235 2.56 -5.25 22.06
N ASP A 236 2.73 -4.83 23.30
CA ASP A 236 3.08 -5.72 24.39
C ASP A 236 1.81 -6.35 24.98
N PHE A 237 1.73 -7.68 25.01
CA PHE A 237 0.57 -8.38 25.55
C PHE A 237 0.93 -9.72 26.17
N SER A 238 0.01 -10.25 27.00
CA SER A 238 0.14 -11.60 27.57
C SER A 238 -0.28 -12.66 26.56
N LEU A 239 0.69 -13.43 26.08
CA LEU A 239 0.46 -14.57 25.18
C LEU A 239 -0.41 -15.64 25.85
N LEU A 240 -0.14 -15.95 27.14
CA LEU A 240 -0.91 -16.94 27.88
C LEU A 240 -2.38 -16.54 28.02
N LYS A 241 -2.67 -15.26 28.31
CA LYS A 241 -4.05 -14.75 28.38
C LYS A 241 -4.76 -14.85 27.02
N MET A 242 -4.08 -14.53 25.92
CA MET A 242 -4.64 -14.72 24.57
C MET A 242 -4.96 -16.20 24.32
N ILE A 243 -4.10 -17.11 24.72
CA ILE A 243 -4.32 -18.55 24.59
C ILE A 243 -5.51 -19.03 25.45
N GLU A 244 -5.62 -18.52 26.69
CA GLU A 244 -6.76 -18.80 27.57
C GLU A 244 -8.10 -18.31 26.98
N ASP A 245 -8.12 -17.13 26.36
CA ASP A 245 -9.30 -16.59 25.69
C ASP A 245 -9.69 -17.46 24.48
N ILE A 246 -8.70 -17.94 23.73
CA ILE A 246 -8.92 -18.93 22.63
C ILE A 246 -9.50 -20.23 23.20
N ASP A 247 -8.95 -20.78 24.29
CA ASP A 247 -9.48 -22.00 24.93
C ASP A 247 -10.94 -21.82 25.29
N ARG A 248 -11.28 -20.74 25.99
CA ARG A 248 -12.64 -20.44 26.45
C ARG A 248 -13.64 -20.40 25.29
N ILE A 249 -13.27 -19.73 24.19
CA ILE A 249 -14.17 -19.58 23.02
C ILE A 249 -14.35 -20.91 22.29
N PHE A 250 -13.25 -21.60 22.01
CA PHE A 250 -13.29 -22.77 21.12
C PHE A 250 -13.69 -24.07 21.85
N LYS A 251 -13.42 -24.18 23.15
CA LYS A 251 -13.86 -25.32 23.97
C LYS A 251 -15.38 -25.45 24.01
N ILE A 252 -16.11 -24.32 24.12
CA ILE A 252 -17.56 -24.30 24.04
C ILE A 252 -18.03 -24.81 22.68
N LYS A 253 -17.42 -24.33 21.59
CA LYS A 253 -17.78 -24.75 20.22
C LYS A 253 -17.48 -26.22 19.96
N ALA A 254 -16.36 -26.73 20.47
CA ALA A 254 -15.95 -28.11 20.37
C ALA A 254 -16.89 -29.03 21.15
N THR A 255 -17.24 -28.66 22.39
CA THR A 255 -18.20 -29.39 23.23
C THR A 255 -19.57 -29.52 22.55
N HIS A 256 -20.08 -28.46 21.91
CA HIS A 256 -21.33 -28.53 21.14
C HIS A 256 -21.29 -29.48 19.96
N LYS A 257 -20.08 -29.81 19.47
CA LYS A 257 -19.86 -30.80 18.40
C LYS A 257 -19.41 -32.19 18.93
N ASN A 258 -19.33 -32.38 20.23
CA ASN A 258 -18.78 -33.58 20.89
C ASN A 258 -17.32 -33.87 20.47
N LEU A 259 -16.53 -32.84 20.26
CA LEU A 259 -15.09 -32.91 19.98
C LEU A 259 -14.29 -32.58 21.23
N ASN A 260 -13.15 -33.27 21.42
CA ASN A 260 -12.19 -32.91 22.44
C ASN A 260 -11.32 -31.77 21.95
N PHE A 261 -11.18 -30.70 22.74
CA PHE A 261 -10.31 -29.54 22.45
C PHE A 261 -9.31 -29.38 23.58
N GLU A 262 -8.01 -29.45 23.23
CA GLU A 262 -6.90 -29.38 24.17
C GLU A 262 -5.89 -28.34 23.74
N ILE A 263 -5.22 -27.71 24.72
CA ILE A 263 -4.14 -26.77 24.48
C ILE A 263 -2.90 -27.23 25.26
N GLU A 264 -1.77 -27.25 24.56
CA GLU A 264 -0.46 -27.61 25.10
C GLU A 264 0.50 -26.45 24.85
N VAL A 265 1.21 -25.98 25.88
CA VAL A 265 2.18 -24.89 25.81
C VAL A 265 3.48 -25.36 26.42
N ASP A 266 4.60 -25.25 25.70
CA ASP A 266 5.93 -25.59 26.20
C ASP A 266 6.34 -24.69 27.37
N GLU A 267 7.05 -25.23 28.35
CA GLU A 267 7.50 -24.53 29.57
C GLU A 267 8.40 -23.30 29.25
N GLY A 268 9.09 -23.29 28.09
CA GLY A 268 9.98 -22.20 27.69
C GLY A 268 9.31 -21.05 26.94
N VAL A 269 8.00 -21.11 26.73
CA VAL A 269 7.26 -20.05 26.01
C VAL A 269 7.12 -18.82 26.91
N PRO A 270 7.52 -17.61 26.47
CA PRO A 270 7.42 -16.40 27.28
C PRO A 270 5.97 -16.01 27.55
N GLN A 271 5.72 -15.52 28.78
CA GLN A 271 4.38 -15.08 29.18
C GLN A 271 3.96 -13.80 28.49
N TYR A 272 4.87 -12.84 28.34
CA TYR A 272 4.64 -11.55 27.68
C TYR A 272 5.52 -11.44 26.46
N ILE A 273 4.92 -10.99 25.35
CA ILE A 273 5.60 -10.81 24.06
C ILE A 273 5.16 -9.50 23.41
N ARG A 274 6.02 -8.97 22.56
CA ARG A 274 5.72 -7.85 21.68
C ARG A 274 5.45 -8.36 20.27
N TYR A 275 4.20 -8.25 19.84
CA TYR A 275 3.75 -8.70 18.52
C TYR A 275 2.42 -8.06 18.16
N ASP A 276 1.90 -8.30 16.94
CA ASP A 276 0.52 -7.92 16.59
C ASP A 276 -0.45 -9.00 17.09
N SER A 277 -1.04 -8.73 18.27
CA SER A 277 -1.93 -9.67 18.98
C SER A 277 -3.16 -10.03 18.14
N LEU A 278 -3.76 -9.03 17.46
CA LEU A 278 -4.95 -9.21 16.64
C LEU A 278 -4.69 -10.14 15.45
N ARG A 279 -3.56 -9.95 14.76
CA ARG A 279 -3.21 -10.76 13.59
C ARG A 279 -2.77 -12.16 13.97
N LEU A 280 -2.05 -12.31 15.07
CA LEU A 280 -1.72 -13.63 15.60
C LEU A 280 -2.97 -14.41 15.98
N GLN A 281 -3.90 -13.78 16.72
CA GLN A 281 -5.19 -14.39 17.07
C GLN A 281 -6.01 -14.75 15.82
N GLN A 282 -6.01 -13.91 14.79
CA GLN A 282 -6.70 -14.17 13.51
C GLN A 282 -6.14 -15.42 12.82
N ILE A 283 -4.81 -15.59 12.77
CA ILE A 283 -4.14 -16.76 12.20
C ILE A 283 -4.56 -18.05 12.96
N ILE A 284 -4.40 -18.05 14.28
CA ILE A 284 -4.69 -19.22 15.12
C ILE A 284 -6.18 -19.58 15.06
N SER A 285 -7.07 -18.59 15.19
CA SER A 285 -8.51 -18.79 15.12
C SER A 285 -8.97 -19.34 13.77
N ASN A 286 -8.31 -18.94 12.68
CA ASN A 286 -8.60 -19.48 11.36
C ASN A 286 -8.26 -20.98 11.27
N PHE A 287 -7.10 -21.40 11.80
CA PHE A 287 -6.72 -22.80 11.84
C PHE A 287 -7.70 -23.62 12.69
N ILE A 288 -8.02 -23.17 13.91
CA ILE A 288 -8.95 -23.88 14.81
C ILE A 288 -10.36 -23.97 14.18
N SER A 289 -10.84 -22.88 13.56
CA SER A 289 -12.16 -22.86 12.91
C SER A 289 -12.23 -23.86 11.75
N ASN A 290 -11.15 -23.96 10.97
CA ASN A 290 -11.06 -24.96 9.90
C ASN A 290 -11.03 -26.38 10.47
N SER A 291 -10.24 -26.64 11.52
CA SER A 291 -10.18 -27.94 12.18
C SER A 291 -11.54 -28.35 12.76
N LEU A 292 -12.24 -27.42 13.44
CA LEU A 292 -13.62 -27.65 13.93
C LEU A 292 -14.62 -27.93 12.81
N LYS A 293 -14.42 -27.33 11.64
CA LYS A 293 -15.32 -27.50 10.49
C LYS A 293 -15.16 -28.88 9.87
N PHE A 294 -13.94 -29.39 9.73
CA PHE A 294 -13.61 -30.59 9.00
C PHE A 294 -13.42 -31.85 9.91
N THR A 295 -13.57 -31.69 11.22
CA THR A 295 -13.57 -32.81 12.18
C THR A 295 -14.99 -33.08 12.64
N GLU A 296 -15.50 -34.31 12.38
CA GLU A 296 -16.81 -34.75 12.83
C GLU A 296 -16.73 -35.46 14.19
N THR A 297 -15.68 -36.23 14.43
CA THR A 297 -15.41 -36.96 15.67
C THR A 297 -13.91 -36.96 15.97
N GLY A 298 -13.54 -37.00 17.26
CA GLY A 298 -12.14 -37.04 17.70
C GLY A 298 -11.70 -35.76 18.42
N SER A 299 -10.50 -35.26 18.12
CA SER A 299 -9.88 -34.19 18.88
C SER A 299 -9.24 -33.11 17.98
N ILE A 300 -9.08 -31.93 18.57
CA ILE A 300 -8.33 -30.81 18.02
C ILE A 300 -7.38 -30.35 19.12
N THR A 301 -6.11 -30.21 18.80
CA THR A 301 -5.08 -29.79 19.76
C THR A 301 -4.36 -28.54 19.23
N LEU A 302 -4.28 -27.49 20.03
CA LEU A 302 -3.42 -26.35 19.80
C LEU A 302 -2.13 -26.54 20.61
N THR A 303 -0.98 -26.63 19.95
CA THR A 303 0.33 -26.74 20.61
C THR A 303 1.14 -25.49 20.32
N VAL A 304 1.78 -24.92 21.35
CA VAL A 304 2.71 -23.77 21.20
C VAL A 304 4.08 -24.22 21.64
N ASN A 305 5.01 -24.31 20.70
CA ASN A 305 6.37 -24.80 20.92
C ASN A 305 7.38 -23.67 20.81
N LEU A 306 8.36 -23.67 21.70
CA LEU A 306 9.57 -22.89 21.59
C LEU A 306 10.58 -23.68 20.74
N LEU A 307 10.95 -23.14 19.55
CA LEU A 307 11.92 -23.78 18.67
C LEU A 307 13.34 -23.30 18.92
N GLU A 308 13.53 -21.99 19.04
CA GLU A 308 14.82 -21.35 19.25
C GLU A 308 14.64 -20.12 20.14
N GLN A 309 15.71 -19.78 20.89
CA GLN A 309 15.79 -18.57 21.71
C GLN A 309 17.13 -17.88 21.48
N HIS A 310 17.07 -16.59 21.15
CA HIS A 310 18.23 -15.73 20.96
C HIS A 310 18.06 -14.43 21.75
N ALA A 311 18.74 -14.32 22.92
CA ALA A 311 18.57 -13.20 23.84
C ALA A 311 17.08 -12.96 24.15
N ASP A 312 16.53 -11.82 23.74
CA ASP A 312 15.14 -11.43 23.98
C ASP A 312 14.19 -11.83 22.83
N ASN A 313 14.67 -12.60 21.83
CA ASN A 313 13.87 -13.06 20.71
C ASN A 313 13.61 -14.56 20.79
N PHE A 314 12.36 -14.95 20.55
CA PHE A 314 11.88 -16.33 20.63
C PHE A 314 11.30 -16.76 19.30
N LEU A 315 11.78 -17.85 18.73
CA LEU A 315 11.14 -18.48 17.59
C LEU A 315 10.05 -19.42 18.11
N LEU A 316 8.80 -19.01 17.98
CA LEU A 316 7.65 -19.80 18.41
C LEU A 316 6.94 -20.43 17.21
N ARG A 317 6.44 -21.65 17.42
CA ARG A 317 5.59 -22.35 16.45
C ARG A 317 4.26 -22.70 17.09
N PHE A 318 3.18 -22.21 16.47
CA PHE A 318 1.80 -22.51 16.83
C PHE A 318 1.29 -23.59 15.89
N ILE A 319 0.86 -24.72 16.43
CA ILE A 319 0.40 -25.89 15.67
C ILE A 319 -1.04 -26.17 16.05
N VAL A 320 -1.93 -26.26 15.06
CA VAL A 320 -3.29 -26.77 15.23
C VAL A 320 -3.38 -28.10 14.52
N LYS A 321 -3.57 -29.17 15.29
CA LYS A 321 -3.70 -30.55 14.81
C LYS A 321 -5.12 -31.02 14.99
N ASP A 322 -5.70 -31.66 13.97
CA ASP A 322 -7.02 -32.24 13.99
C ASP A 322 -6.99 -33.72 13.54
N THR A 323 -8.00 -34.46 13.96
CA THR A 323 -8.24 -35.85 13.54
C THR A 323 -9.35 -35.95 12.49
N GLY A 324 -9.52 -34.90 11.68
CA GLY A 324 -10.57 -34.80 10.68
C GLY A 324 -10.30 -35.60 9.39
N ILE A 325 -10.98 -35.19 8.33
CA ILE A 325 -10.94 -35.88 7.02
C ILE A 325 -9.57 -35.86 6.32
N GLY A 326 -8.67 -34.99 6.75
CA GLY A 326 -7.37 -34.78 6.10
C GLY A 326 -7.47 -34.16 4.70
N ILE A 327 -6.33 -33.92 4.09
CA ILE A 327 -6.18 -33.26 2.79
C ILE A 327 -5.33 -34.14 1.88
N LYS A 328 -5.72 -34.29 0.61
CA LYS A 328 -4.94 -35.00 -0.40
C LYS A 328 -3.61 -34.29 -0.66
N ALA A 329 -2.53 -35.04 -0.86
CA ALA A 329 -1.18 -34.48 -1.05
C ALA A 329 -1.10 -33.41 -2.15
N ASP A 330 -1.80 -33.61 -3.27
CA ASP A 330 -1.83 -32.68 -4.41
C ASP A 330 -2.56 -31.36 -4.12
N SER A 331 -3.29 -31.29 -3.00
CA SER A 331 -4.10 -30.14 -2.61
C SER A 331 -3.48 -29.32 -1.46
N VAL A 332 -2.50 -29.85 -0.73
CA VAL A 332 -1.91 -29.20 0.46
C VAL A 332 -1.31 -27.83 0.14
N GLU A 333 -0.66 -27.65 -0.99
CA GLU A 333 -0.14 -26.34 -1.41
C GLU A 333 -1.23 -25.40 -1.91
N LYS A 334 -2.28 -25.95 -2.56
CA LYS A 334 -3.37 -25.19 -3.18
C LYS A 334 -4.31 -24.56 -2.18
N ILE A 335 -4.52 -25.19 -1.01
CA ILE A 335 -5.44 -24.65 0.03
C ILE A 335 -5.06 -23.26 0.55
N PHE A 336 -3.81 -22.82 0.33
CA PHE A 336 -3.35 -21.47 0.65
C PHE A 336 -3.52 -20.45 -0.50
N MET A 337 -4.11 -20.87 -1.64
CA MET A 337 -4.47 -19.97 -2.74
C MET A 337 -5.88 -19.44 -2.54
N ALA A 338 -6.09 -18.17 -2.88
CA ALA A 338 -7.40 -17.54 -2.72
C ALA A 338 -8.44 -18.20 -3.64
N PHE A 339 -9.64 -18.49 -3.09
CA PHE A 339 -10.77 -19.14 -3.76
C PHE A 339 -10.52 -20.62 -4.15
N GLU A 340 -9.37 -21.20 -3.81
CA GLU A 340 -9.10 -22.63 -4.03
C GLU A 340 -9.66 -23.46 -2.87
N GLN A 341 -10.22 -24.63 -3.21
CA GLN A 341 -10.78 -25.60 -2.25
C GLN A 341 -10.34 -27.00 -2.64
N ALA A 342 -10.11 -27.84 -1.65
CA ALA A 342 -9.50 -29.16 -1.86
C ALA A 342 -10.32 -30.14 -2.70
N ASP A 343 -11.67 -30.02 -2.76
CA ASP A 343 -12.56 -30.90 -3.54
C ASP A 343 -13.97 -30.32 -3.70
N ASP A 344 -14.55 -30.37 -4.91
CA ASP A 344 -15.92 -29.89 -5.23
C ASP A 344 -17.02 -30.63 -4.46
N GLY A 345 -16.76 -31.86 -4.02
CA GLY A 345 -17.71 -32.70 -3.26
C GLY A 345 -17.83 -32.29 -1.78
N ILE A 346 -16.75 -31.78 -1.19
CA ILE A 346 -16.66 -31.34 0.21
C ILE A 346 -17.36 -29.99 0.39
N THR A 347 -17.35 -29.16 -0.65
CA THR A 347 -17.96 -27.80 -0.71
C THR A 347 -19.46 -27.82 -0.41
N LYS A 348 -20.19 -28.85 -0.91
CA LYS A 348 -21.64 -28.99 -0.69
C LYS A 348 -22.00 -29.35 0.75
N LYS A 349 -21.11 -30.02 1.49
CA LYS A 349 -21.39 -30.50 2.85
C LYS A 349 -20.93 -29.48 3.93
N PHE A 350 -19.79 -28.83 3.73
CA PHE A 350 -19.15 -28.00 4.78
C PHE A 350 -19.11 -26.50 4.49
N GLY A 351 -19.33 -26.07 3.23
CA GLY A 351 -19.30 -24.64 2.84
C GLY A 351 -17.94 -23.96 3.08
N GLY A 352 -17.79 -22.71 2.67
CA GLY A 352 -16.61 -21.89 2.98
C GLY A 352 -16.23 -20.98 1.82
N THR A 353 -15.47 -19.90 2.09
CA THR A 353 -15.08 -18.89 1.11
C THR A 353 -13.83 -19.26 0.31
N GLY A 354 -12.98 -20.14 0.88
CA GLY A 354 -11.63 -20.39 0.36
C GLY A 354 -10.66 -19.21 0.55
N LEU A 355 -11.02 -18.23 1.39
CA LEU A 355 -10.20 -17.05 1.63
C LEU A 355 -9.36 -17.14 2.91
N GLY A 356 -9.84 -17.83 3.94
CA GLY A 356 -9.22 -17.81 5.26
C GLY A 356 -7.75 -18.21 5.26
N LEU A 357 -7.37 -19.35 4.66
CA LEU A 357 -5.96 -19.79 4.60
C LEU A 357 -5.11 -18.90 3.68
N ALA A 358 -5.70 -18.31 2.64
CA ALA A 358 -5.02 -17.35 1.79
C ALA A 358 -4.69 -16.06 2.54
N ILE A 359 -5.59 -15.58 3.40
CA ILE A 359 -5.37 -14.45 4.31
C ILE A 359 -4.27 -14.80 5.31
N VAL A 360 -4.32 -15.97 5.93
CA VAL A 360 -3.29 -16.45 6.86
C VAL A 360 -1.90 -16.43 6.21
N LYS A 361 -1.76 -16.94 4.98
CA LYS A 361 -0.48 -16.92 4.25
C LYS A 361 0.05 -15.51 4.02
N ARG A 362 -0.83 -14.56 3.70
CA ARG A 362 -0.46 -13.17 3.49
C ARG A 362 -0.10 -12.46 4.80
N LEU A 363 -0.88 -12.69 5.85
CA LEU A 363 -0.59 -12.15 7.19
C LEU A 363 0.76 -12.66 7.70
N ALA A 364 1.02 -13.97 7.58
CA ALA A 364 2.30 -14.53 7.98
C ALA A 364 3.49 -13.87 7.25
N LYS A 365 3.34 -13.62 5.94
CA LYS A 365 4.36 -12.90 5.17
C LYS A 365 4.58 -11.46 5.66
N LEU A 366 3.51 -10.74 6.02
CA LEU A 366 3.61 -9.38 6.58
C LEU A 366 4.27 -9.37 7.97
N LEU A 367 4.03 -10.42 8.75
CA LEU A 367 4.62 -10.63 10.08
C LEU A 367 6.03 -11.25 10.02
N ASN A 368 6.63 -11.39 8.83
CA ASN A 368 7.92 -12.06 8.60
C ASN A 368 7.96 -13.50 9.14
N GLY A 369 6.81 -14.16 9.21
CA GLY A 369 6.66 -15.54 9.65
C GLY A 369 6.41 -16.50 8.49
N GLN A 370 6.27 -17.79 8.82
CA GLN A 370 6.01 -18.87 7.88
C GLN A 370 4.76 -19.63 8.29
N VAL A 371 4.02 -20.13 7.29
CA VAL A 371 2.86 -21.03 7.49
C VAL A 371 2.99 -22.24 6.61
N GLY A 372 2.43 -23.34 7.10
CA GLY A 372 2.37 -24.57 6.32
C GLY A 372 1.30 -25.52 6.87
N ALA A 373 1.16 -26.63 6.16
CA ALA A 373 0.29 -27.73 6.58
C ALA A 373 0.93 -29.07 6.28
N LYS A 374 0.69 -30.05 7.17
CA LYS A 374 0.97 -31.47 6.96
C LYS A 374 -0.36 -32.20 7.10
N SER A 375 -0.70 -33.06 6.16
CA SER A 375 -1.98 -33.76 6.21
C SER A 375 -1.90 -35.10 5.52
N GLU A 376 -2.66 -36.04 6.03
CA GLU A 376 -2.89 -37.34 5.41
C GLU A 376 -4.39 -37.58 5.31
N TYR A 377 -4.86 -37.83 4.08
CA TYR A 377 -6.28 -38.06 3.83
C TYR A 377 -6.83 -39.23 4.65
N GLY A 378 -7.89 -38.96 5.41
CA GLY A 378 -8.52 -39.95 6.33
C GLY A 378 -7.90 -40.02 7.74
N LYS A 379 -6.81 -39.24 8.04
CA LYS A 379 -6.16 -39.29 9.37
C LYS A 379 -6.14 -37.90 10.08
N GLY A 380 -6.36 -36.80 9.33
CA GLY A 380 -6.39 -35.46 9.87
C GLY A 380 -5.34 -34.55 9.29
N SER A 381 -5.25 -33.34 9.84
CA SER A 381 -4.35 -32.28 9.38
C SER A 381 -3.63 -31.63 10.54
N GLU A 382 -2.49 -31.03 10.22
CA GLU A 382 -1.66 -30.22 11.11
C GLU A 382 -1.32 -28.92 10.37
N PHE A 383 -1.87 -27.79 10.83
CA PHE A 383 -1.55 -26.46 10.35
C PHE A 383 -0.60 -25.78 11.31
N TYR A 384 0.38 -25.05 10.80
CA TYR A 384 1.30 -24.33 11.67
C TYR A 384 1.60 -22.90 11.19
N PHE A 385 1.84 -22.04 12.16
CA PHE A 385 2.45 -20.72 11.98
C PHE A 385 3.72 -20.66 12.81
N GLU A 386 4.78 -20.09 12.24
CA GLU A 386 6.09 -19.94 12.86
C GLU A 386 6.57 -18.50 12.64
N GLY A 387 7.07 -17.88 13.70
CA GLY A 387 7.56 -16.51 13.65
C GLY A 387 8.46 -16.17 14.84
N TRP A 388 9.22 -15.07 14.66
CA TRP A 388 10.04 -14.48 15.73
C TRP A 388 9.23 -13.49 16.54
N PHE A 389 9.33 -13.58 17.85
CA PHE A 389 8.65 -12.77 18.85
C PHE A 389 9.66 -12.14 19.77
N GLU A 390 9.50 -10.86 20.11
CA GLU A 390 10.31 -10.19 21.12
C GLU A 390 9.71 -10.44 22.50
N ALA A 391 10.56 -10.69 23.51
CA ALA A 391 10.10 -10.69 24.91
C ALA A 391 9.68 -9.28 25.32
N SER A 392 8.67 -9.18 26.17
CA SER A 392 8.28 -7.91 26.78
C SER A 392 8.42 -7.98 28.29
N ASP A 393 9.06 -6.96 28.88
CA ASP A 393 9.25 -6.79 30.33
C ASP A 393 8.01 -6.14 30.99
N HIS A 394 6.78 -6.51 30.60
CA HIS A 394 5.60 -5.89 31.20
C HIS A 394 5.35 -6.40 32.62
N ASP A 395 5.58 -5.49 33.59
CA ASP A 395 5.17 -5.65 34.99
C ASP A 395 3.63 -5.59 35.12
N GLU A 396 3.07 -6.51 35.91
CA GLU A 396 1.62 -6.78 36.07
C GLU A 396 0.72 -5.64 36.62
N GLN A 397 1.15 -4.38 36.63
CA GLN A 397 0.43 -3.36 37.42
C GLN A 397 -0.63 -2.52 36.70
N LYS A 398 -1.04 -2.84 35.46
CA LYS A 398 -2.18 -2.08 34.83
C LYS A 398 -3.05 -2.94 33.93
N SER A 399 -3.93 -3.74 34.45
CA SER A 399 -5.29 -4.02 33.92
C SER A 399 -5.92 -5.26 34.53
N GLU A 400 -6.24 -5.25 35.80
CA GLU A 400 -7.38 -6.03 36.29
C GLU A 400 -8.66 -5.25 36.01
N THR A 401 -9.19 -5.38 34.82
CA THR A 401 -10.60 -5.13 34.59
C THR A 401 -11.31 -6.47 34.55
N ASN A 402 -11.91 -6.81 35.69
CA ASN A 402 -12.88 -7.89 35.81
C ASN A 402 -13.94 -7.73 34.73
N ALA A 403 -13.92 -8.59 33.70
CA ALA A 403 -14.98 -8.64 32.72
C ALA A 403 -16.24 -9.24 33.37
N PRO A 404 -17.37 -8.56 33.41
CA PRO A 404 -18.61 -9.14 33.91
C PRO A 404 -19.14 -10.18 32.94
N SER A 405 -19.64 -11.26 33.51
CA SER A 405 -20.29 -12.38 32.79
C SER A 405 -21.52 -11.91 32.02
N TYR A 406 -21.74 -12.48 30.83
CA TYR A 406 -22.70 -12.15 29.78
C TYR A 406 -24.20 -11.99 30.15
N ASN A 407 -24.65 -12.10 31.43
CA ASN A 407 -26.06 -12.22 31.72
C ASN A 407 -26.74 -11.16 32.61
N THR A 408 -25.99 -10.15 33.14
CA THR A 408 -26.66 -9.05 33.90
C THR A 408 -25.75 -7.82 33.94
N PHE A 409 -25.95 -6.90 33.00
CA PHE A 409 -25.39 -5.55 33.17
C PHE A 409 -26.06 -4.87 34.40
N PRO A 410 -25.29 -4.27 35.31
CA PRO A 410 -25.83 -3.44 36.36
C PRO A 410 -26.68 -2.31 35.74
N LYS A 411 -27.85 -2.05 36.29
CA LYS A 411 -28.71 -0.98 35.79
C LYS A 411 -28.17 0.38 36.23
N PHE A 412 -28.18 1.35 35.33
CA PHE A 412 -27.87 2.74 35.69
C PHE A 412 -28.94 3.36 36.59
N SER A 413 -28.54 4.32 37.44
CA SER A 413 -29.46 5.02 38.32
C SER A 413 -30.12 6.17 37.54
N ASN A 414 -31.14 5.89 36.74
CA ASN A 414 -31.94 6.87 36.02
C ASN A 414 -31.15 7.88 35.18
N MET A 415 -30.19 7.39 34.39
CA MET A 415 -29.33 8.20 33.51
C MET A 415 -30.13 8.67 32.30
N ARG A 416 -30.08 9.97 31.99
CA ARG A 416 -30.73 10.56 30.81
C ARG A 416 -29.73 10.71 29.67
N VAL A 417 -29.97 10.01 28.57
CA VAL A 417 -29.07 9.91 27.42
C VAL A 417 -29.67 10.50 26.16
N LEU A 418 -28.95 11.41 25.50
CA LEU A 418 -29.29 11.88 24.17
C LEU A 418 -28.57 11.02 23.12
N VAL A 419 -29.34 10.46 22.18
CA VAL A 419 -28.83 9.71 21.04
C VAL A 419 -29.04 10.51 19.76
N ALA A 420 -27.96 10.95 19.12
CA ALA A 420 -27.99 11.63 17.83
C ALA A 420 -27.51 10.63 16.75
N GLU A 421 -28.45 10.16 15.94
CA GLU A 421 -28.23 9.13 14.90
C GLU A 421 -29.30 9.35 13.82
N ASP A 422 -28.85 9.46 12.54
CA ASP A 422 -29.75 9.72 11.41
C ASP A 422 -30.46 8.46 10.88
N ASN A 423 -29.91 7.29 11.18
CA ASN A 423 -30.46 6.00 10.79
C ASN A 423 -31.50 5.52 11.84
N ASP A 424 -32.76 5.36 11.41
CA ASP A 424 -33.87 4.95 12.29
C ASP A 424 -33.66 3.60 12.97
N LEU A 425 -32.98 2.67 12.32
CA LEU A 425 -32.73 1.35 12.87
C LEU A 425 -31.63 1.39 13.94
N ASN A 426 -30.51 2.10 13.65
CA ASN A 426 -29.41 2.26 14.61
C ASN A 426 -29.89 3.01 15.87
N SER A 427 -30.63 4.11 15.69
CA SER A 427 -31.19 4.89 16.81
C SER A 427 -32.14 4.07 17.67
N TYR A 428 -32.97 3.24 17.03
CA TYR A 428 -33.86 2.33 17.74
C TYR A 428 -33.09 1.25 18.52
N MET A 429 -32.04 0.63 17.93
CA MET A 429 -31.22 -0.37 18.59
C MET A 429 -30.51 0.20 19.83
N LEU A 430 -29.86 1.37 19.67
CA LEU A 430 -29.21 2.08 20.78
C LEU A 430 -30.21 2.39 21.91
N ALA A 431 -31.37 2.96 21.57
CA ALA A 431 -32.37 3.28 22.55
C ALA A 431 -32.90 2.04 23.27
N HIS A 432 -33.10 0.93 22.57
CA HIS A 432 -33.55 -0.33 23.18
C HIS A 432 -32.52 -0.87 24.19
N MET A 433 -31.23 -0.87 23.83
CA MET A 433 -30.14 -1.29 24.71
C MET A 433 -30.06 -0.40 25.95
N LEU A 434 -30.01 0.92 25.78
CA LEU A 434 -29.93 1.88 26.88
C LEU A 434 -31.13 1.79 27.82
N ARG A 435 -32.35 1.65 27.30
CA ARG A 435 -33.55 1.44 28.12
C ARG A 435 -33.53 0.13 28.90
N SER A 436 -32.94 -0.95 28.32
CA SER A 436 -32.73 -2.22 29.03
C SER A 436 -31.77 -2.06 30.23
N TRP A 437 -30.89 -1.08 30.19
CA TRP A 437 -29.97 -0.70 31.26
C TRP A 437 -30.54 0.37 32.20
N ASN A 438 -31.84 0.68 32.08
CA ASN A 438 -32.58 1.66 32.91
C ASN A 438 -32.18 3.12 32.61
N CYS A 439 -31.85 3.46 31.34
CA CYS A 439 -31.64 4.83 30.91
C CYS A 439 -32.94 5.43 30.32
N GLU A 440 -33.14 6.73 30.54
CA GLU A 440 -34.11 7.54 29.78
C GLU A 440 -33.44 8.01 28.49
N VAL A 441 -34.08 7.82 27.33
CA VAL A 441 -33.43 8.06 26.03
C VAL A 441 -34.26 8.97 25.16
N ASP A 442 -33.67 10.10 24.79
CA ASP A 442 -34.16 11.00 23.75
C ASP A 442 -33.39 10.75 22.46
N ILE A 443 -34.07 10.77 21.30
CA ILE A 443 -33.47 10.48 19.99
C ILE A 443 -33.63 11.71 19.08
N VAL A 444 -32.55 12.10 18.42
CA VAL A 444 -32.53 13.15 17.39
C VAL A 444 -31.77 12.67 16.13
N ARG A 445 -32.10 13.27 14.96
CA ARG A 445 -31.63 12.76 13.66
C ARG A 445 -30.49 13.54 13.02
N ASN A 446 -29.98 14.56 13.66
CA ASN A 446 -28.85 15.36 13.16
C ASN A 446 -28.22 16.18 14.29
N GLY A 447 -27.03 16.73 14.03
CA GLY A 447 -26.28 17.51 15.00
C GLY A 447 -26.97 18.83 15.43
N ARG A 448 -27.75 19.45 14.54
CA ARG A 448 -28.50 20.67 14.85
C ARG A 448 -29.57 20.41 15.91
N LEU A 449 -30.36 19.35 15.73
CA LEU A 449 -31.37 18.94 16.72
C LEU A 449 -30.71 18.46 18.02
N ALA A 450 -29.49 17.87 17.95
CA ALA A 450 -28.77 17.53 19.16
C ALA A 450 -28.41 18.77 19.97
N LEU A 451 -27.90 19.82 19.33
CA LEU A 451 -27.60 21.10 19.98
C LEU A 451 -28.83 21.72 20.62
N GLU A 452 -29.95 21.85 19.87
CA GLU A 452 -31.22 22.40 20.37
C GLU A 452 -31.76 21.62 21.57
N ASN A 453 -31.66 20.30 21.57
CA ASN A 453 -32.08 19.47 22.70
C ASN A 453 -31.18 19.63 23.93
N VAL A 454 -29.85 19.76 23.73
CA VAL A 454 -28.90 20.03 24.81
C VAL A 454 -29.16 21.42 25.40
N GLU A 455 -29.55 22.42 24.61
CA GLU A 455 -29.94 23.75 25.10
C GLU A 455 -31.20 23.69 25.98
N ALA A 456 -32.21 22.94 25.56
CA ALA A 456 -33.51 22.88 26.21
C ALA A 456 -33.57 21.93 27.41
N ASN A 457 -32.76 20.88 27.44
CA ASN A 457 -32.86 19.79 28.42
C ASN A 457 -31.51 19.53 29.10
N HIS A 458 -31.55 18.72 30.17
CA HIS A 458 -30.36 18.20 30.85
C HIS A 458 -30.14 16.75 30.47
N TYR A 459 -28.87 16.39 30.13
CA TYR A 459 -28.44 15.03 29.80
C TYR A 459 -27.21 14.67 30.60
N ASP A 460 -27.11 13.39 30.99
CA ASP A 460 -25.97 12.82 31.69
C ASP A 460 -24.92 12.25 30.72
N LEU A 461 -25.35 11.97 29.47
CA LEU A 461 -24.49 11.42 28.40
C LEU A 461 -25.09 11.77 27.03
N ILE A 462 -24.21 11.98 26.05
CA ILE A 462 -24.56 12.12 24.64
C ILE A 462 -23.87 11.03 23.85
N LEU A 463 -24.62 10.25 23.08
CA LEU A 463 -24.12 9.36 22.04
C LEU A 463 -24.30 10.05 20.69
N MET A 464 -23.22 10.34 19.99
CA MET A 464 -23.22 11.20 18.80
C MET A 464 -22.64 10.45 17.59
N ASP A 465 -23.45 10.23 16.56
CA ASP A 465 -22.93 9.78 15.27
C ASP A 465 -22.05 10.87 14.64
N THR A 466 -20.91 10.47 14.07
CA THR A 466 -19.97 11.39 13.42
C THR A 466 -20.50 11.91 12.08
N HIS A 467 -21.27 11.11 11.34
CA HIS A 467 -21.74 11.43 10.00
C HIS A 467 -23.27 11.54 9.95
N MET A 468 -23.77 12.75 10.07
CA MET A 468 -25.19 13.06 9.99
C MET A 468 -25.45 14.21 9.00
N PRO A 469 -26.66 14.26 8.39
CA PRO A 469 -27.05 15.36 7.51
C PRO A 469 -27.24 16.68 8.31
N ILE A 470 -27.22 17.82 7.60
CA ILE A 470 -27.46 19.18 8.11
C ILE A 470 -26.31 19.70 8.97
N MET A 471 -25.90 18.98 10.00
CA MET A 471 -24.77 19.28 10.88
C MET A 471 -24.13 17.97 11.29
N SER A 472 -22.82 17.82 11.02
CA SER A 472 -22.05 16.63 11.40
C SER A 472 -21.90 16.52 12.92
N GLY A 473 -21.62 15.29 13.41
CA GLY A 473 -21.37 15.10 14.84
C GLY A 473 -20.17 15.90 15.35
N PHE A 474 -19.10 16.02 14.56
CA PHE A 474 -17.93 16.81 14.94
C PHE A 474 -18.23 18.30 15.12
N GLU A 475 -19.06 18.88 14.24
CA GLU A 475 -19.52 20.26 14.36
C GLU A 475 -20.40 20.42 15.60
N ALA A 476 -21.35 19.51 15.81
CA ALA A 476 -22.23 19.54 16.99
C ALA A 476 -21.45 19.42 18.30
N ILE A 477 -20.45 18.54 18.38
CA ILE A 477 -19.61 18.41 19.58
C ILE A 477 -18.85 19.70 19.88
N LYS A 478 -18.23 20.33 18.86
CA LYS A 478 -17.54 21.60 19.04
C LYS A 478 -18.46 22.70 19.56
N GLU A 479 -19.65 22.80 19.00
CA GLU A 479 -20.66 23.78 19.45
C GLU A 479 -21.11 23.49 20.88
N ILE A 480 -21.39 22.24 21.25
CA ILE A 480 -21.80 21.86 22.61
C ILE A 480 -20.68 22.16 23.62
N LYS A 481 -19.43 21.82 23.30
CA LYS A 481 -18.29 22.06 24.22
C LYS A 481 -17.88 23.51 24.31
N ASN A 482 -18.19 24.36 23.30
CA ASN A 482 -17.92 25.80 23.29
C ASN A 482 -19.16 26.64 23.73
N HIS A 483 -20.25 26.00 24.08
CA HIS A 483 -21.51 26.68 24.39
C HIS A 483 -21.39 27.65 25.58
N ILE A 484 -22.16 28.75 25.55
CA ILE A 484 -22.10 29.85 26.53
C ILE A 484 -22.56 29.41 27.94
N ILE A 485 -23.27 28.25 28.07
CA ILE A 485 -23.79 27.75 29.36
C ILE A 485 -22.75 26.82 30.00
N PRO A 486 -22.00 27.24 31.04
CA PRO A 486 -20.91 26.47 31.64
C PRO A 486 -21.31 25.07 32.14
N GLU A 487 -22.52 24.93 32.65
CA GLU A 487 -23.08 23.68 33.20
C GLU A 487 -23.20 22.57 32.14
N LYS A 488 -23.20 22.93 30.86
CA LYS A 488 -23.35 21.99 29.73
C LYS A 488 -22.02 21.59 29.07
N HIS A 489 -20.93 22.27 29.40
CA HIS A 489 -19.57 21.90 28.90
C HIS A 489 -19.10 20.56 29.44
N GLY A 490 -19.57 20.17 30.63
CA GLY A 490 -19.19 18.95 31.33
C GLY A 490 -19.94 17.69 30.89
N ILE A 491 -20.94 17.79 29.98
CA ILE A 491 -21.69 16.61 29.54
C ILE A 491 -20.73 15.69 28.74
N PRO A 492 -20.58 14.41 29.15
CA PRO A 492 -19.76 13.47 28.43
C PRO A 492 -20.35 13.14 27.06
N ILE A 493 -19.49 13.12 26.04
CA ILE A 493 -19.88 12.82 24.66
C ILE A 493 -19.09 11.64 24.15
N ILE A 494 -19.78 10.57 23.78
CA ILE A 494 -19.19 9.41 23.11
C ILE A 494 -19.58 9.48 21.63
N THR A 495 -18.59 9.51 20.72
CA THR A 495 -18.87 9.41 19.30
C THR A 495 -19.04 7.96 18.87
N ILE A 496 -19.97 7.74 17.94
CA ILE A 496 -20.21 6.45 17.30
C ILE A 496 -19.84 6.62 15.82
N SER A 497 -18.74 5.97 15.38
CA SER A 497 -18.19 6.13 14.02
C SER A 497 -18.24 4.83 13.23
N ALA A 498 -18.46 4.93 11.91
CA ALA A 498 -18.38 3.80 11.00
C ALA A 498 -16.95 3.28 10.80
N SER A 499 -15.94 4.09 11.12
CA SER A 499 -14.51 3.77 11.03
C SER A 499 -13.82 4.17 12.33
N VAL A 500 -12.95 3.32 12.84
CA VAL A 500 -12.14 3.57 14.05
C VAL A 500 -10.68 3.85 13.65
N LEU A 501 -10.47 4.46 12.47
CA LEU A 501 -9.14 4.83 12.02
C LEU A 501 -8.54 5.93 12.91
N GLU A 502 -7.24 5.88 13.17
CA GLU A 502 -6.51 6.81 14.04
C GLU A 502 -6.83 8.29 13.76
N HIS A 503 -6.98 8.66 12.49
CA HIS A 503 -7.27 10.04 12.11
C HIS A 503 -8.70 10.46 12.48
N GLU A 504 -9.70 9.56 12.46
CA GLU A 504 -11.08 9.84 12.89
C GLU A 504 -11.20 9.88 14.42
N GLN A 505 -10.47 9.00 15.11
CA GLN A 505 -10.37 9.08 16.58
C GLN A 505 -9.72 10.40 17.01
N ALA A 506 -8.60 10.79 16.37
CA ALA A 506 -7.94 12.05 16.64
C ALA A 506 -8.87 13.25 16.37
N ALA A 507 -9.65 13.21 15.27
CA ALA A 507 -10.63 14.25 14.96
C ALA A 507 -11.76 14.33 15.99
N ALA A 508 -12.24 13.18 16.51
CA ALA A 508 -13.26 13.14 17.56
C ALA A 508 -12.76 13.77 18.86
N PHE A 509 -11.56 13.40 19.32
CA PHE A 509 -10.97 13.98 20.53
C PHE A 509 -10.63 15.47 20.34
N GLN A 510 -10.16 15.89 19.16
CA GLN A 510 -9.94 17.30 18.84
C GLN A 510 -11.24 18.11 18.82
N ALA A 511 -12.38 17.48 18.46
CA ALA A 511 -13.69 18.12 18.55
C ALA A 511 -14.21 18.24 19.99
N GLY A 512 -13.62 17.51 20.94
CA GLY A 512 -14.00 17.51 22.37
C GLY A 512 -14.80 16.28 22.81
N ALA A 513 -14.77 15.17 22.05
CA ALA A 513 -15.38 13.91 22.49
C ALA A 513 -14.60 13.30 23.65
N ASP A 514 -15.30 12.66 24.57
CA ASP A 514 -14.74 11.98 25.75
C ASP A 514 -14.49 10.48 25.50
N GLY A 515 -15.04 9.94 24.42
CA GLY A 515 -14.88 8.57 23.98
C GLY A 515 -15.28 8.35 22.54
N VAL A 516 -14.75 7.25 21.95
CA VAL A 516 -15.08 6.82 20.59
C VAL A 516 -15.46 5.34 20.62
N ILE A 517 -16.49 4.96 19.84
CA ILE A 517 -16.94 3.58 19.63
C ILE A 517 -17.09 3.35 18.13
N GLY A 518 -16.63 2.20 17.64
CA GLY A 518 -16.81 1.81 16.24
C GLY A 518 -18.16 1.15 15.96
N LYS A 519 -18.75 1.41 14.79
CA LYS A 519 -19.88 0.62 14.27
C LYS A 519 -19.35 -0.58 13.47
N PRO A 520 -19.86 -1.80 13.67
CA PRO A 520 -20.89 -2.20 14.62
C PRO A 520 -20.30 -2.31 16.03
N PHE A 521 -21.01 -1.78 17.02
CA PHE A 521 -20.58 -1.84 18.42
C PHE A 521 -21.12 -3.09 19.11
N ASP A 522 -20.29 -3.66 19.99
CA ASP A 522 -20.69 -4.72 20.92
C ASP A 522 -21.42 -4.08 22.11
N PRO A 523 -22.54 -4.66 22.60
CA PRO A 523 -23.22 -4.16 23.77
C PRO A 523 -22.34 -4.06 25.02
N ILE A 524 -21.36 -4.96 25.17
CA ILE A 524 -20.42 -4.95 26.30
C ILE A 524 -19.46 -3.77 26.17
N GLU A 525 -18.90 -3.57 24.98
CA GLU A 525 -18.01 -2.44 24.69
C GLU A 525 -18.71 -1.10 24.93
N LEU A 526 -19.94 -0.96 24.44
CA LEU A 526 -20.76 0.24 24.66
C LEU A 526 -20.98 0.48 26.15
N TYR A 527 -21.41 -0.55 26.90
CA TYR A 527 -21.64 -0.45 28.34
C TYR A 527 -20.38 -0.04 29.11
N GLN A 528 -19.25 -0.71 28.86
CA GLN A 528 -17.96 -0.41 29.50
C GLN A 528 -17.48 1.01 29.21
N LYS A 529 -17.65 1.46 27.95
CA LYS A 529 -17.29 2.81 27.56
C LYS A 529 -18.16 3.86 28.28
N ILE A 530 -19.46 3.64 28.38
CA ILE A 530 -20.36 4.52 29.14
C ILE A 530 -19.91 4.61 30.59
N VAL A 531 -19.64 3.47 31.25
CA VAL A 531 -19.17 3.44 32.65
C VAL A 531 -17.83 4.19 32.77
N SER A 532 -16.88 3.96 31.88
CA SER A 532 -15.57 4.59 31.95
C SER A 532 -15.57 6.11 31.79
N VAL A 533 -16.48 6.62 30.94
CA VAL A 533 -16.60 8.06 30.65
C VAL A 533 -17.39 8.76 31.74
N THR A 534 -18.48 8.15 32.25
CA THR A 534 -19.28 8.73 33.33
C THR A 534 -18.62 8.67 34.71
N ALA A 535 -17.76 7.67 34.98
CA ALA A 535 -17.00 7.58 36.23
C ALA A 535 -15.98 8.70 36.40
N LYS A 536 -15.38 9.20 35.30
CA LYS A 536 -14.38 10.30 35.32
C LYS A 536 -14.97 11.65 35.77
N ILE A 537 -16.28 11.82 35.76
CA ILE A 537 -16.92 13.09 36.10
C ILE A 537 -17.31 13.11 37.58
N ASN A 538 -17.47 11.93 38.21
CA ASN A 538 -17.83 11.79 39.62
C ASN A 538 -16.59 11.68 40.55
N SER A 539 -15.39 11.73 40.00
CA SER A 539 -14.12 11.82 40.71
C SER A 539 -13.52 13.22 40.66
#